data_c2169d0e954247bbbd6a50a1a74514a1
#
_entry.id   c2169d0e954247bbbd6a50a1a74514a1
#
_cell.length_a   1.000
_cell.length_b   1.000
_cell.length_c   1.000
_cell.angle_alpha   90.00
_cell.angle_beta   90.00
_cell.angle_gamma   90.00
#
_symmetry.space_group_name_H-M   'P 1'
#
loop_
_entity.id
_entity.type
_entity.pdbx_description
1 polymer ?
#
loop_
_entity_poly.entity_id
_entity_poly.type
_entity_poly.pdbx_seq_one_letter_code
_entity_poly.pdbx_strand_id
1 'polypeptide(L)'
;MSLAAFMTYLDNNVTNVAIPTIQRSLHLSVAGLEWVVSSYLLTLAGLLLVGGRLADVYGRRRLFQAGMAVFTLSSLAAGLAGSGGVLITARAVQGVGAALLMPATLAIIVASFTNIRERTMAIGIWAAVGALALAAGPVIGGLISQHFRWGWIFLINVPVGVITFAITARYVDESRAPDAIRRLDLPGLIASALALFPLTYALIEGEVDGWTAPQILGAFALAAVAAAAFLVIEARTANPMVDLAMFRSREFSGGTGTMMIWSFGILGIYFFTSLYLQQTLGFSPTKAGLAFVPMALCVALFAAIAPRVEARAGAHRTVAFGMVLMVVGLALFARLGLQAGYTSLLPGFMLFGAGAGLMNVPLTNAVMQSTQAARAGIASALLNASREVAGLLGITVIGAILRTRQSAALRAGADPVHAFLDGYHTGLLVTIALLAAGVAVSYLTLRPRSAAPVPNRESLALGELATVDELAVPSPAGLAPAAAVTRNPAVP
;
A
#
# COMPACT_ATOMS: atom_id res chain seq x y z
N MET A 1 12.41 12.24 -8.38
CA MET A 1 11.72 11.06 -7.81
C MET A 1 10.82 11.42 -6.64
N SER A 2 11.32 12.14 -5.62
CA SER A 2 10.51 12.55 -4.47
C SER A 2 9.32 13.46 -4.83
N LEU A 3 9.46 14.36 -5.82
CA LEU A 3 8.35 15.18 -6.33
C LEU A 3 7.24 14.34 -6.95
N ALA A 4 7.57 13.25 -7.64
CA ALA A 4 6.57 12.34 -8.20
C ALA A 4 5.79 11.59 -7.09
N ALA A 5 6.50 11.11 -6.07
CA ALA A 5 5.86 10.50 -4.91
C ALA A 5 4.97 11.50 -4.16
N PHE A 6 5.47 12.73 -3.95
CA PHE A 6 4.69 13.81 -3.35
C PHE A 6 3.39 14.04 -4.11
N MET A 7 3.47 14.20 -5.43
CA MET A 7 2.34 14.45 -6.30
C MET A 7 1.30 13.33 -6.24
N THR A 8 1.75 12.07 -6.31
CA THR A 8 0.85 10.91 -6.31
C THR A 8 0.14 10.74 -4.97
N TYR A 9 0.87 10.89 -3.84
CA TYR A 9 0.27 10.81 -2.51
C TYR A 9 -0.61 12.02 -2.19
N LEU A 10 -0.20 13.20 -2.64
CA LEU A 10 -0.99 14.43 -2.47
C LEU A 10 -2.33 14.31 -3.19
N ASP A 11 -2.32 13.91 -4.47
CA ASP A 11 -3.50 13.76 -5.33
C ASP A 11 -4.57 12.88 -4.68
N ASN A 12 -4.17 11.75 -4.13
CA ASN A 12 -5.10 10.83 -3.48
C ASN A 12 -5.74 11.46 -2.21
N ASN A 13 -4.93 12.14 -1.40
CA ASN A 13 -5.40 12.71 -0.13
C ASN A 13 -6.21 14.00 -0.31
N VAL A 14 -5.83 14.85 -1.25
CA VAL A 14 -6.57 16.09 -1.60
C VAL A 14 -7.96 15.74 -2.12
N THR A 15 -8.07 14.70 -2.95
CA THR A 15 -9.35 14.25 -3.55
C THR A 15 -10.35 13.87 -2.47
N ASN A 16 -9.96 13.16 -1.42
CA ASN A 16 -10.88 12.70 -0.37
C ASN A 16 -11.59 13.85 0.37
N VAL A 17 -10.92 14.97 0.61
CA VAL A 17 -11.54 16.14 1.26
C VAL A 17 -12.42 16.95 0.29
N ALA A 18 -12.09 16.92 -1.01
CA ALA A 18 -12.83 17.62 -2.05
C ALA A 18 -14.14 16.90 -2.47
N ILE A 19 -14.31 15.63 -2.11
CA ILE A 19 -15.45 14.77 -2.52
C ILE A 19 -16.81 15.44 -2.36
N PRO A 20 -17.19 16.06 -1.22
CA PRO A 20 -18.50 16.69 -1.09
C PRO A 20 -18.66 17.92 -1.99
N THR A 21 -17.57 18.61 -2.32
CA THR A 21 -17.60 19.76 -3.25
C THR A 21 -17.74 19.28 -4.69
N ILE A 22 -17.06 18.20 -5.08
CA ILE A 22 -17.22 17.52 -6.37
C ILE A 22 -18.66 17.02 -6.52
N GLN A 23 -19.21 16.38 -5.48
CA GLN A 23 -20.59 15.90 -5.45
C GLN A 23 -21.59 16.99 -5.81
N ARG A 24 -21.51 18.11 -5.12
CA ARG A 24 -22.42 19.25 -5.35
C ARG A 24 -22.25 19.86 -6.73
N SER A 25 -21.01 19.95 -7.22
CA SER A 25 -20.71 20.58 -8.51
C SER A 25 -21.11 19.72 -9.72
N LEU A 26 -20.95 18.41 -9.63
CA LEU A 26 -21.24 17.48 -10.73
C LEU A 26 -22.52 16.67 -10.50
N HIS A 27 -23.27 16.93 -9.43
CA HIS A 27 -24.52 16.25 -9.05
C HIS A 27 -24.36 14.71 -8.99
N LEU A 28 -23.25 14.25 -8.40
CA LEU A 28 -22.94 12.82 -8.32
C LEU A 28 -23.69 12.16 -7.16
N SER A 29 -24.10 10.89 -7.39
CA SER A 29 -24.53 9.98 -6.32
C SER A 29 -23.33 9.56 -5.46
N VAL A 30 -23.58 8.92 -4.31
CA VAL A 30 -22.50 8.34 -3.48
C VAL A 30 -21.73 7.29 -4.26
N ALA A 31 -22.40 6.45 -5.06
CA ALA A 31 -21.74 5.49 -5.97
C ALA A 31 -20.82 6.19 -6.97
N GLY A 32 -21.27 7.30 -7.58
CA GLY A 32 -20.44 8.11 -8.47
C GLY A 32 -19.18 8.68 -7.79
N LEU A 33 -19.27 9.07 -6.52
CA LEU A 33 -18.12 9.54 -5.73
C LEU A 33 -17.14 8.40 -5.44
N GLU A 34 -17.66 7.22 -5.12
CA GLU A 34 -16.82 6.03 -4.94
C GLU A 34 -16.09 5.68 -6.23
N TRP A 35 -16.74 5.81 -7.40
CA TRP A 35 -16.08 5.63 -8.70
C TRP A 35 -14.96 6.64 -8.95
N VAL A 36 -15.10 7.90 -8.54
CA VAL A 36 -14.03 8.91 -8.69
C VAL A 36 -12.74 8.47 -7.97
N VAL A 37 -12.83 7.84 -6.80
CA VAL A 37 -11.66 7.36 -6.07
C VAL A 37 -11.27 5.95 -6.50
N SER A 38 -12.25 5.05 -6.61
CA SER A 38 -12.01 3.64 -6.88
C SER A 38 -11.46 3.38 -8.28
N SER A 39 -11.84 4.15 -9.30
CA SER A 39 -11.31 4.00 -10.66
C SER A 39 -9.80 4.24 -10.73
N TYR A 40 -9.29 5.22 -9.98
CA TYR A 40 -7.86 5.46 -9.83
C TYR A 40 -7.16 4.30 -9.12
N LEU A 41 -7.67 3.89 -7.94
CA LEU A 41 -7.08 2.81 -7.15
C LEU A 41 -7.12 1.47 -7.89
N LEU A 42 -8.20 1.20 -8.63
CA LEU A 42 -8.40 -0.02 -9.40
C LEU A 42 -7.36 -0.19 -10.50
N THR A 43 -7.13 0.86 -11.29
CA THR A 43 -6.13 0.84 -12.35
C THR A 43 -4.70 0.89 -11.79
N LEU A 44 -4.47 1.65 -10.71
CA LEU A 44 -3.19 1.66 -10.00
C LEU A 44 -2.87 0.26 -9.46
N ALA A 45 -3.76 -0.35 -8.68
CA ALA A 45 -3.54 -1.65 -8.06
C ALA A 45 -3.37 -2.77 -9.09
N GLY A 46 -4.23 -2.78 -10.12
CA GLY A 46 -4.19 -3.79 -11.18
C GLY A 46 -2.94 -3.74 -12.04
N LEU A 47 -2.34 -2.58 -12.22
CA LEU A 47 -1.18 -2.39 -13.11
C LEU A 47 0.16 -2.16 -12.38
N LEU A 48 0.16 -2.05 -11.04
CA LEU A 48 1.36 -1.71 -10.27
C LEU A 48 2.51 -2.71 -10.48
N LEU A 49 2.20 -4.00 -10.46
CA LEU A 49 3.19 -5.07 -10.68
C LEU A 49 3.72 -5.05 -12.11
N VAL A 50 2.85 -4.83 -13.08
CA VAL A 50 3.19 -4.71 -14.50
C VAL A 50 4.08 -3.49 -14.73
N GLY A 51 3.74 -2.35 -14.15
CA GLY A 51 4.53 -1.12 -14.23
C GLY A 51 5.96 -1.31 -13.76
N GLY A 52 6.15 -2.01 -12.63
CA GLY A 52 7.47 -2.36 -12.11
C GLY A 52 8.27 -3.20 -13.10
N ARG A 53 7.66 -4.25 -13.66
CA ARG A 53 8.31 -5.14 -14.63
C ARG A 53 8.63 -4.44 -15.96
N LEU A 54 7.71 -3.60 -16.45
CA LEU A 54 7.95 -2.79 -17.65
C LEU A 54 9.14 -1.82 -17.44
N ALA A 55 9.28 -1.23 -16.24
CA ALA A 55 10.40 -0.34 -15.92
C ALA A 55 11.75 -1.07 -16.01
N ASP A 56 11.82 -2.29 -15.51
CA ASP A 56 13.04 -3.09 -15.54
C ASP A 56 13.40 -3.54 -16.96
N VAL A 57 12.42 -3.85 -17.83
CA VAL A 57 12.63 -4.33 -19.21
C VAL A 57 12.89 -3.19 -20.19
N TYR A 58 12.02 -2.17 -20.21
CA TYR A 58 12.05 -1.12 -21.25
C TYR A 58 12.86 0.11 -20.85
N GLY A 59 13.21 0.24 -19.60
CA GLY A 59 14.00 1.33 -19.04
C GLY A 59 13.22 2.14 -18.02
N ARG A 60 13.87 2.36 -16.89
CA ARG A 60 13.25 2.97 -15.69
C ARG A 60 12.91 4.45 -15.94
N ARG A 61 13.83 5.20 -16.55
CA ARG A 61 13.60 6.60 -16.91
C ARG A 61 12.48 6.75 -17.93
N ARG A 62 12.51 5.95 -19.02
CA ARG A 62 11.48 6.02 -20.07
C ARG A 62 10.10 5.74 -19.52
N LEU A 63 9.97 4.70 -18.70
CA LEU A 63 8.67 4.35 -18.13
C LEU A 63 8.20 5.37 -17.10
N PHE A 64 9.11 5.89 -16.28
CA PHE A 64 8.82 7.00 -15.40
C PHE A 64 8.26 8.21 -16.15
N GLN A 65 8.90 8.60 -17.25
CA GLN A 65 8.47 9.75 -18.09
C GLN A 65 7.12 9.48 -18.75
N ALA A 66 6.89 8.28 -19.27
CA ALA A 66 5.60 7.90 -19.84
C ALA A 66 4.49 7.95 -18.77
N GLY A 67 4.73 7.38 -17.59
CA GLY A 67 3.81 7.45 -16.47
C GLY A 67 3.55 8.89 -16.01
N MET A 68 4.59 9.73 -15.95
CA MET A 68 4.49 11.15 -15.60
C MET A 68 3.65 11.93 -16.63
N ALA A 69 3.87 11.70 -17.92
CA ALA A 69 3.09 12.34 -18.98
C ALA A 69 1.60 11.92 -18.89
N VAL A 70 1.32 10.62 -18.75
CA VAL A 70 -0.04 10.10 -18.59
C VAL A 70 -0.69 10.71 -17.35
N PHE A 71 -0.02 10.69 -16.20
CA PHE A 71 -0.54 11.24 -14.95
C PHE A 71 -0.82 12.74 -15.06
N THR A 72 0.07 13.51 -15.66
CA THR A 72 -0.06 14.97 -15.80
C THR A 72 -1.21 15.34 -16.75
N LEU A 73 -1.30 14.67 -17.91
CA LEU A 73 -2.36 14.94 -18.89
C LEU A 73 -3.73 14.51 -18.36
N SER A 74 -3.82 13.38 -17.67
CA SER A 74 -5.07 12.95 -17.04
C SER A 74 -5.46 13.84 -15.85
N SER A 75 -4.48 14.38 -15.10
CA SER A 75 -4.75 15.40 -14.06
C SER A 75 -5.32 16.69 -14.67
N LEU A 76 -4.80 17.12 -15.83
CA LEU A 76 -5.36 18.25 -16.58
C LEU A 76 -6.82 17.96 -16.99
N ALA A 77 -7.08 16.78 -17.56
CA ALA A 77 -8.41 16.36 -17.96
C ALA A 77 -9.37 16.28 -16.76
N ALA A 78 -8.93 15.71 -15.64
CA ALA A 78 -9.70 15.64 -14.39
C ALA A 78 -10.04 17.03 -13.84
N GLY A 79 -9.05 17.95 -13.84
CA GLY A 79 -9.24 19.32 -13.36
C GLY A 79 -10.19 20.18 -14.23
N LEU A 80 -10.31 19.84 -15.52
CA LEU A 80 -11.20 20.49 -16.46
C LEU A 80 -12.54 19.75 -16.65
N ALA A 81 -12.77 18.63 -15.97
CA ALA A 81 -13.94 17.81 -16.15
C ALA A 81 -15.24 18.60 -15.89
N GLY A 82 -16.18 18.50 -16.84
CA GLY A 82 -17.51 19.08 -16.77
C GLY A 82 -18.60 18.06 -16.41
N SER A 83 -18.27 16.77 -16.32
CA SER A 83 -19.18 15.70 -15.94
C SER A 83 -18.50 14.60 -15.14
N GLY A 84 -19.30 13.82 -14.39
CA GLY A 84 -18.80 12.71 -13.60
C GLY A 84 -18.10 11.64 -14.46
N GLY A 85 -18.64 11.32 -15.62
CA GLY A 85 -18.06 10.34 -16.55
C GLY A 85 -16.66 10.74 -17.03
N VAL A 86 -16.45 12.00 -17.39
CA VAL A 86 -15.13 12.54 -17.77
C VAL A 86 -14.17 12.46 -16.60
N LEU A 87 -14.61 12.85 -15.39
CA LEU A 87 -13.78 12.79 -14.18
C LEU A 87 -13.35 11.35 -13.86
N ILE A 88 -14.29 10.41 -13.83
CA ILE A 88 -14.03 8.99 -13.54
C ILE A 88 -13.06 8.39 -14.57
N THR A 89 -13.26 8.67 -15.86
CA THR A 89 -12.37 8.19 -16.92
C THR A 89 -10.97 8.79 -16.78
N ALA A 90 -10.88 10.10 -16.51
CA ALA A 90 -9.58 10.77 -16.28
C ALA A 90 -8.86 10.16 -15.06
N ARG A 91 -9.59 9.84 -13.99
CA ARG A 91 -9.06 9.17 -12.80
C ARG A 91 -8.55 7.75 -13.11
N ALA A 92 -9.28 6.98 -13.91
CA ALA A 92 -8.81 5.66 -14.34
C ALA A 92 -7.50 5.75 -15.13
N VAL A 93 -7.40 6.69 -16.08
CA VAL A 93 -6.17 6.94 -16.85
C VAL A 93 -5.04 7.45 -15.95
N GLN A 94 -5.36 8.29 -14.96
CA GLN A 94 -4.39 8.80 -13.99
C GLN A 94 -3.80 7.67 -13.14
N GLY A 95 -4.60 6.68 -12.75
CA GLY A 95 -4.14 5.48 -12.06
C GLY A 95 -3.18 4.63 -12.89
N VAL A 96 -3.39 4.52 -14.22
CA VAL A 96 -2.42 3.91 -15.13
C VAL A 96 -1.08 4.66 -15.07
N GLY A 97 -1.12 6.01 -15.16
CA GLY A 97 0.09 6.83 -15.02
C GLY A 97 0.83 6.58 -13.71
N ALA A 98 0.10 6.55 -12.59
CA ALA A 98 0.66 6.26 -11.27
C ALA A 98 1.29 4.87 -11.18
N ALA A 99 0.65 3.84 -11.75
CA ALA A 99 1.15 2.47 -11.78
C ALA A 99 2.48 2.33 -12.54
N LEU A 100 2.69 3.13 -13.58
CA LEU A 100 3.94 3.16 -14.33
C LEU A 100 5.04 3.93 -13.59
N LEU A 101 4.71 5.06 -12.96
CA LEU A 101 5.72 5.94 -12.38
C LEU A 101 6.16 5.51 -10.96
N MET A 102 5.26 5.00 -10.11
CA MET A 102 5.57 4.74 -8.70
C MET A 102 6.69 3.69 -8.50
N PRO A 103 6.63 2.50 -9.13
CA PRO A 103 7.72 1.53 -9.02
C PRO A 103 9.04 2.07 -9.60
N ALA A 104 8.97 2.83 -10.70
CA ALA A 104 10.14 3.41 -11.34
C ALA A 104 10.86 4.42 -10.44
N THR A 105 10.16 5.15 -9.54
CA THR A 105 10.79 6.12 -8.64
C THR A 105 11.85 5.49 -7.75
N LEU A 106 11.50 4.41 -7.06
CA LEU A 106 12.43 3.69 -6.17
C LEU A 106 13.52 2.97 -6.96
N ALA A 107 13.17 2.36 -8.10
CA ALA A 107 14.12 1.67 -8.96
C ALA A 107 15.21 2.63 -9.49
N ILE A 108 14.84 3.86 -9.85
CA ILE A 108 15.80 4.91 -10.28
C ILE A 108 16.68 5.31 -9.10
N ILE A 109 16.13 5.56 -7.90
CA ILE A 109 16.93 5.91 -6.72
C ILE A 109 17.97 4.83 -6.43
N VAL A 110 17.55 3.55 -6.41
CA VAL A 110 18.46 2.42 -6.14
C VAL A 110 19.55 2.30 -7.20
N ALA A 111 19.24 2.57 -8.46
CA ALA A 111 20.22 2.51 -9.57
C ALA A 111 21.18 3.71 -9.58
N SER A 112 20.73 4.89 -9.16
CA SER A 112 21.53 6.11 -9.21
C SER A 112 22.55 6.22 -8.08
N PHE A 113 22.32 5.59 -6.93
CA PHE A 113 23.19 5.65 -5.77
C PHE A 113 23.86 4.30 -5.52
N THR A 114 25.15 4.18 -5.83
CA THR A 114 25.97 2.98 -5.58
C THR A 114 26.39 2.87 -4.12
N ASN A 115 26.65 4.01 -3.46
CA ASN A 115 26.98 4.06 -2.05
C ASN A 115 25.74 3.77 -1.19
N ILE A 116 25.85 2.77 -0.31
CA ILE A 116 24.72 2.33 0.54
C ILE A 116 24.19 3.44 1.46
N ARG A 117 25.06 4.31 1.99
CA ARG A 117 24.67 5.41 2.88
C ARG A 117 23.89 6.49 2.13
N GLU A 118 24.35 6.87 0.94
CA GLU A 118 23.68 7.86 0.08
C GLU A 118 22.33 7.32 -0.40
N ARG A 119 22.28 6.05 -0.80
CA ARG A 119 21.05 5.38 -1.19
C ARG A 119 20.02 5.34 -0.07
N THR A 120 20.45 4.98 1.14
CA THR A 120 19.57 4.97 2.32
C THR A 120 19.03 6.36 2.62
N MET A 121 19.87 7.40 2.51
CA MET A 121 19.45 8.79 2.70
C MET A 121 18.46 9.22 1.61
N ALA A 122 18.70 8.90 0.34
CA ALA A 122 17.80 9.23 -0.77
C ALA A 122 16.42 8.56 -0.62
N ILE A 123 16.38 7.28 -0.22
CA ILE A 123 15.12 6.57 0.08
C ILE A 123 14.43 7.22 1.30
N GLY A 124 15.19 7.61 2.32
CA GLY A 124 14.66 8.32 3.49
C GLY A 124 14.00 9.65 3.12
N ILE A 125 14.63 10.45 2.26
CA ILE A 125 14.07 11.71 1.73
C ILE A 125 12.81 11.43 0.92
N TRP A 126 12.83 10.43 0.04
CA TRP A 126 11.66 10.02 -0.76
C TRP A 126 10.46 9.66 0.13
N ALA A 127 10.69 8.87 1.17
CA ALA A 127 9.66 8.47 2.13
C ALA A 127 9.14 9.66 2.97
N ALA A 128 10.03 10.55 3.42
CA ALA A 128 9.67 11.74 4.20
C ALA A 128 8.81 12.71 3.37
N VAL A 129 9.14 12.90 2.09
CA VAL A 129 8.36 13.73 1.17
C VAL A 129 6.98 13.12 0.90
N GLY A 130 6.90 11.79 0.78
CA GLY A 130 5.61 11.08 0.70
C GLY A 130 4.76 11.26 1.95
N ALA A 131 5.35 11.17 3.14
CA ALA A 131 4.66 11.41 4.40
C ALA A 131 4.17 12.86 4.54
N LEU A 132 4.98 13.83 4.08
CA LEU A 132 4.57 15.24 4.03
C LEU A 132 3.35 15.45 3.13
N ALA A 133 3.30 14.79 1.96
CA ALA A 133 2.15 14.84 1.06
C ALA A 133 0.88 14.28 1.72
N LEU A 134 1.02 13.19 2.47
CA LEU A 134 -0.09 12.59 3.22
C LEU A 134 -0.65 13.56 4.27
N ALA A 135 0.23 14.26 4.98
CA ALA A 135 -0.17 15.23 6.02
C ALA A 135 -0.73 16.54 5.42
N ALA A 136 -0.13 17.03 4.34
CA ALA A 136 -0.52 18.28 3.70
C ALA A 136 -1.79 18.14 2.83
N GLY A 137 -2.06 16.94 2.30
CA GLY A 137 -3.17 16.67 1.39
C GLY A 137 -4.52 17.17 1.89
N PRO A 138 -4.97 16.78 3.08
CA PRO A 138 -6.25 17.23 3.62
C PRO A 138 -6.38 18.74 3.75
N VAL A 139 -5.29 19.41 4.19
CA VAL A 139 -5.27 20.88 4.36
C VAL A 139 -5.33 21.57 3.01
N ILE A 140 -4.49 21.16 2.06
CA ILE A 140 -4.45 21.72 0.70
C ILE A 140 -5.80 21.46 0.01
N GLY A 141 -6.34 20.25 0.13
CA GLY A 141 -7.65 19.87 -0.42
C GLY A 141 -8.78 20.69 0.13
N GLY A 142 -8.79 20.90 1.45
CA GLY A 142 -9.78 21.75 2.13
C GLY A 142 -9.70 23.20 1.70
N LEU A 143 -8.50 23.79 1.64
CA LEU A 143 -8.28 25.17 1.21
C LEU A 143 -8.71 25.38 -0.24
N ILE A 144 -8.29 24.49 -1.16
CA ILE A 144 -8.65 24.59 -2.58
C ILE A 144 -10.16 24.43 -2.74
N SER A 145 -10.76 23.43 -2.12
CA SER A 145 -12.20 23.15 -2.27
C SER A 145 -13.09 24.23 -1.67
N GLN A 146 -12.58 25.03 -0.72
CA GLN A 146 -13.34 26.13 -0.11
C GLN A 146 -13.21 27.44 -0.87
N HIS A 147 -12.01 27.76 -1.40
CA HIS A 147 -11.71 29.09 -1.95
C HIS A 147 -11.58 29.13 -3.47
N PHE A 148 -11.43 27.96 -4.10
CA PHE A 148 -11.26 27.83 -5.55
C PHE A 148 -12.23 26.80 -6.11
N ARG A 149 -12.30 26.71 -7.44
CA ARG A 149 -12.98 25.60 -8.12
C ARG A 149 -12.29 24.27 -7.75
N TRP A 150 -13.07 23.24 -7.41
CA TRP A 150 -12.55 21.92 -7.01
C TRP A 150 -11.53 21.32 -8.01
N GLY A 151 -11.65 21.60 -9.31
CA GLY A 151 -10.72 21.10 -10.32
C GLY A 151 -9.25 21.47 -10.07
N TRP A 152 -8.98 22.54 -9.29
CA TRP A 152 -7.61 22.91 -8.94
C TRP A 152 -6.88 21.87 -8.11
N ILE A 153 -7.59 20.95 -7.41
CA ILE A 153 -6.95 19.83 -6.72
C ILE A 153 -6.18 18.91 -7.68
N PHE A 154 -6.63 18.80 -8.93
CA PHE A 154 -5.95 18.06 -9.98
C PHE A 154 -4.99 18.94 -10.79
N LEU A 155 -5.36 20.20 -11.05
CA LEU A 155 -4.53 21.11 -11.83
C LEU A 155 -3.19 21.45 -11.15
N ILE A 156 -3.10 21.37 -9.81
CA ILE A 156 -1.84 21.55 -9.07
C ILE A 156 -0.78 20.50 -9.48
N ASN A 157 -1.20 19.32 -9.94
CA ASN A 157 -0.31 18.28 -10.42
C ASN A 157 0.37 18.65 -11.76
N VAL A 158 -0.25 19.54 -12.57
CA VAL A 158 0.23 19.86 -13.90
C VAL A 158 1.61 20.56 -13.85
N PRO A 159 1.80 21.69 -13.15
CA PRO A 159 3.11 22.32 -13.07
C PRO A 159 4.15 21.42 -12.40
N VAL A 160 3.79 20.68 -11.36
CA VAL A 160 4.71 19.74 -10.69
C VAL A 160 5.13 18.62 -11.63
N GLY A 161 4.19 18.07 -12.41
CA GLY A 161 4.44 17.02 -13.40
C GLY A 161 5.36 17.49 -14.52
N VAL A 162 5.10 18.67 -15.10
CA VAL A 162 5.93 19.27 -16.15
C VAL A 162 7.37 19.52 -15.66
N ILE A 163 7.52 20.11 -14.47
CA ILE A 163 8.85 20.36 -13.87
C ILE A 163 9.57 19.03 -13.61
N THR A 164 8.88 18.04 -13.03
CA THR A 164 9.46 16.73 -12.74
C THR A 164 9.85 15.98 -14.00
N PHE A 165 9.04 16.05 -15.06
CA PHE A 165 9.33 15.49 -16.37
C PHE A 165 10.59 16.14 -16.97
N ALA A 166 10.68 17.47 -16.97
CA ALA A 166 11.82 18.22 -17.50
C ALA A 166 13.12 17.92 -16.75
N ILE A 167 13.08 17.91 -15.41
CA ILE A 167 14.23 17.55 -14.55
C ILE A 167 14.69 16.12 -14.85
N THR A 168 13.75 15.17 -14.92
CA THR A 168 14.09 13.78 -15.20
C THR A 168 14.64 13.59 -16.60
N ALA A 169 14.10 14.30 -17.59
CA ALA A 169 14.62 14.27 -18.96
C ALA A 169 16.06 14.77 -19.08
N ARG A 170 16.45 15.72 -18.23
CA ARG A 170 17.76 16.39 -18.33
C ARG A 170 18.84 15.74 -17.44
N TYR A 171 18.47 15.20 -16.27
CA TYR A 171 19.44 14.86 -15.24
C TYR A 171 19.44 13.39 -14.81
N VAL A 172 18.50 12.59 -15.27
CA VAL A 172 18.43 11.17 -14.90
C VAL A 172 18.88 10.31 -16.06
N ASP A 173 19.87 9.47 -15.85
CA ASP A 173 20.31 8.52 -16.85
C ASP A 173 19.37 7.32 -16.97
N GLU A 174 19.34 6.72 -18.17
CA GLU A 174 18.55 5.51 -18.39
C GLU A 174 19.21 4.31 -17.71
N SER A 175 18.40 3.52 -17.01
CA SER A 175 18.84 2.28 -16.38
C SER A 175 17.83 1.17 -16.63
N ARG A 176 18.33 -0.07 -16.71
CA ARG A 176 17.55 -1.29 -16.90
C ARG A 176 18.08 -2.36 -15.97
N ALA A 177 17.27 -3.35 -15.64
CA ALA A 177 17.77 -4.54 -14.97
C ALA A 177 18.48 -5.44 -15.99
N PRO A 178 19.75 -5.85 -15.75
CA PRO A 178 20.51 -6.67 -16.72
C PRO A 178 19.83 -7.99 -17.07
N ASP A 179 19.22 -8.63 -16.06
CA ASP A 179 18.60 -9.94 -16.15
C ASP A 179 17.06 -9.89 -16.18
N ALA A 180 16.49 -8.75 -16.62
CA ALA A 180 15.04 -8.60 -16.64
C ALA A 180 14.38 -9.60 -17.59
N ILE A 181 13.49 -10.42 -17.05
CA ILE A 181 12.71 -11.37 -17.84
C ILE A 181 11.74 -10.56 -18.72
N ARG A 182 11.93 -10.60 -20.03
CA ARG A 182 11.15 -9.81 -21.01
C ARG A 182 9.70 -10.29 -21.20
N ARG A 183 9.35 -11.46 -20.69
CA ARG A 183 8.00 -12.00 -20.84
C ARG A 183 7.09 -11.48 -19.73
N LEU A 184 6.05 -10.76 -20.12
CA LEU A 184 4.96 -10.35 -19.22
C LEU A 184 4.00 -11.54 -19.06
N ASP A 185 3.50 -11.74 -17.86
CA ASP A 185 2.40 -12.66 -17.61
C ASP A 185 1.06 -11.99 -17.99
N LEU A 186 0.79 -11.92 -19.29
CA LEU A 186 -0.48 -11.36 -19.78
C LEU A 186 -1.71 -12.14 -19.30
N PRO A 187 -1.70 -13.49 -19.26
CA PRO A 187 -2.83 -14.23 -18.69
C PRO A 187 -3.09 -13.88 -17.22
N GLY A 188 -2.06 -13.81 -16.38
CA GLY A 188 -2.19 -13.39 -14.98
C GLY A 188 -2.72 -11.95 -14.84
N LEU A 189 -2.22 -11.03 -15.67
CA LEU A 189 -2.70 -9.65 -15.70
C LEU A 189 -4.19 -9.57 -16.08
N ILE A 190 -4.60 -10.25 -17.13
CA ILE A 190 -6.00 -10.25 -17.59
C ILE A 190 -6.90 -10.88 -16.52
N ALA A 191 -6.49 -12.02 -15.95
CA ALA A 191 -7.25 -12.68 -14.91
C ALA A 191 -7.39 -11.82 -13.64
N SER A 192 -6.33 -11.14 -13.21
CA SER A 192 -6.39 -10.22 -12.06
C SER A 192 -7.29 -9.01 -12.33
N ALA A 193 -7.23 -8.44 -13.53
CA ALA A 193 -8.15 -7.36 -13.94
C ALA A 193 -9.59 -7.84 -13.94
N LEU A 194 -9.88 -8.99 -14.57
CA LEU A 194 -11.23 -9.59 -14.59
C LEU A 194 -11.71 -10.03 -13.20
N ALA A 195 -10.83 -10.23 -12.22
CA ALA A 195 -11.21 -10.43 -10.83
C ALA A 195 -11.59 -9.12 -10.14
N LEU A 196 -10.79 -8.06 -10.30
CA LEU A 196 -10.94 -6.81 -9.55
C LEU A 196 -12.01 -5.88 -10.14
N PHE A 197 -12.08 -5.72 -11.48
CA PHE A 197 -13.01 -4.77 -12.09
C PHE A 197 -14.48 -5.15 -11.88
N PRO A 198 -14.93 -6.40 -12.20
CA PRO A 198 -16.30 -6.81 -11.95
C PRO A 198 -16.65 -6.85 -10.47
N LEU A 199 -15.71 -7.24 -9.59
CA LEU A 199 -15.91 -7.19 -8.14
C LEU A 199 -16.20 -5.75 -7.67
N THR A 200 -15.36 -4.79 -8.10
CA THR A 200 -15.53 -3.38 -7.76
C THR A 200 -16.86 -2.84 -8.30
N TYR A 201 -17.20 -3.17 -9.54
CA TYR A 201 -18.48 -2.79 -10.14
C TYR A 201 -19.67 -3.33 -9.33
N ALA A 202 -19.66 -4.62 -9.02
CA ALA A 202 -20.75 -5.25 -8.26
C ALA A 202 -20.91 -4.65 -6.85
N LEU A 203 -19.83 -4.29 -6.18
CA LEU A 203 -19.87 -3.65 -4.87
C LEU A 203 -20.37 -2.20 -4.93
N ILE A 204 -20.03 -1.44 -5.96
CA ILE A 204 -20.46 -0.06 -6.11
C ILE A 204 -21.90 0.05 -6.62
N GLU A 205 -22.27 -0.74 -7.63
CA GLU A 205 -23.58 -0.64 -8.26
C GLU A 205 -24.65 -1.56 -7.67
N GLY A 206 -24.25 -2.52 -6.82
CA GLY A 206 -25.17 -3.52 -6.26
C GLY A 206 -26.35 -2.96 -5.48
N GLU A 207 -26.20 -1.81 -4.82
CA GLU A 207 -27.32 -1.12 -4.15
C GLU A 207 -28.19 -0.35 -5.15
N VAL A 208 -27.60 0.21 -6.21
CA VAL A 208 -28.31 1.02 -7.21
C VAL A 208 -29.15 0.12 -8.12
N ASP A 209 -28.52 -0.93 -8.65
CA ASP A 209 -29.13 -1.86 -9.62
C ASP A 209 -29.92 -2.99 -8.94
N GLY A 210 -29.65 -3.23 -7.65
CA GLY A 210 -30.17 -4.34 -6.87
C GLY A 210 -29.20 -5.52 -6.78
N TRP A 211 -28.95 -6.00 -5.55
CA TRP A 211 -28.01 -7.10 -5.26
C TRP A 211 -28.31 -8.41 -5.99
N THR A 212 -29.57 -8.63 -6.36
CA THR A 212 -30.03 -9.82 -7.09
C THR A 212 -30.15 -9.61 -8.60
N ALA A 213 -29.81 -8.41 -9.10
CA ALA A 213 -29.85 -8.11 -10.53
C ALA A 213 -28.87 -9.03 -11.31
N PRO A 214 -29.28 -9.56 -12.49
CA PRO A 214 -28.44 -10.49 -13.27
C PRO A 214 -27.04 -9.95 -13.57
N GLN A 215 -26.91 -8.64 -13.84
CA GLN A 215 -25.61 -7.99 -14.08
C GLN A 215 -24.72 -7.98 -12.85
N ILE A 216 -25.27 -7.80 -11.66
CA ILE A 216 -24.53 -7.79 -10.39
C ILE A 216 -24.08 -9.21 -10.03
N LEU A 217 -25.01 -10.19 -10.12
CA LEU A 217 -24.68 -11.60 -9.90
C LEU A 217 -23.67 -12.11 -10.92
N GLY A 218 -23.83 -11.73 -12.20
CA GLY A 218 -22.87 -12.05 -13.26
C GLY A 218 -21.49 -11.44 -13.00
N ALA A 219 -21.41 -10.22 -12.50
CA ALA A 219 -20.16 -9.56 -12.14
C ALA A 219 -19.48 -10.27 -10.95
N PHE A 220 -20.21 -10.65 -9.90
CA PHE A 220 -19.65 -11.46 -8.81
C PHE A 220 -19.16 -12.84 -9.28
N ALA A 221 -19.96 -13.52 -10.13
CA ALA A 221 -19.56 -14.81 -10.69
C ALA A 221 -18.29 -14.71 -11.53
N LEU A 222 -18.24 -13.70 -12.43
CA LEU A 222 -17.06 -13.43 -13.25
C LEU A 222 -15.83 -13.13 -12.39
N ALA A 223 -15.98 -12.28 -11.37
CA ALA A 223 -14.90 -11.96 -10.44
C ALA A 223 -14.37 -13.21 -9.71
N ALA A 224 -15.27 -14.07 -9.21
CA ALA A 224 -14.90 -15.31 -8.53
C ALA A 224 -14.18 -16.30 -9.46
N VAL A 225 -14.70 -16.52 -10.66
CA VAL A 225 -14.09 -17.39 -11.69
C VAL A 225 -12.72 -16.85 -12.11
N ALA A 226 -12.62 -15.55 -12.34
CA ALA A 226 -11.37 -14.90 -12.74
C ALA A 226 -10.32 -14.93 -11.62
N ALA A 227 -10.72 -14.77 -10.36
CA ALA A 227 -9.83 -14.91 -9.20
C ALA A 227 -9.30 -16.35 -9.07
N ALA A 228 -10.16 -17.35 -9.25
CA ALA A 228 -9.75 -18.75 -9.27
C ALA A 228 -8.80 -19.04 -10.45
N ALA A 229 -9.12 -18.53 -11.64
CA ALA A 229 -8.26 -18.65 -12.82
C ALA A 229 -6.89 -17.97 -12.59
N PHE A 230 -6.87 -16.78 -11.99
CA PHE A 230 -5.64 -16.08 -11.61
C PHE A 230 -4.74 -16.95 -10.73
N LEU A 231 -5.28 -17.54 -9.66
CA LEU A 231 -4.51 -18.41 -8.78
C LEU A 231 -3.95 -19.65 -9.50
N VAL A 232 -4.73 -20.24 -10.40
CA VAL A 232 -4.29 -21.40 -11.23
C VAL A 232 -3.20 -20.99 -12.21
N ILE A 233 -3.33 -19.83 -12.85
CA ILE A 233 -2.34 -19.29 -13.79
C ILE A 233 -1.04 -19.02 -13.06
N GLU A 234 -1.07 -18.29 -11.94
CA GLU A 234 0.12 -17.96 -11.14
C GLU A 234 0.82 -19.22 -10.58
N ALA A 235 0.02 -20.25 -10.23
CA ALA A 235 0.59 -21.53 -9.76
C ALA A 235 1.29 -22.35 -10.86
N ARG A 236 0.93 -22.13 -12.14
CA ARG A 236 1.44 -22.91 -13.28
C ARG A 236 2.42 -22.15 -14.16
N THR A 237 2.43 -20.84 -14.08
CA THR A 237 3.31 -19.98 -14.90
C THR A 237 4.75 -20.06 -14.41
N ALA A 238 5.71 -20.24 -15.33
CA ALA A 238 7.12 -20.31 -15.00
C ALA A 238 7.68 -18.98 -14.44
N ASN A 239 7.10 -17.84 -14.82
CA ASN A 239 7.50 -16.51 -14.37
C ASN A 239 6.26 -15.74 -13.89
N PRO A 240 5.67 -16.11 -12.75
CA PRO A 240 4.44 -15.52 -12.25
C PRO A 240 4.63 -14.05 -11.86
N MET A 241 3.55 -13.26 -11.91
CA MET A 241 3.53 -11.91 -11.34
C MET A 241 3.53 -11.97 -9.81
N VAL A 242 2.84 -12.97 -9.25
CA VAL A 242 2.72 -13.22 -7.83
C VAL A 242 3.32 -14.59 -7.51
N ASP A 243 4.50 -14.62 -6.91
CA ASP A 243 5.10 -15.88 -6.46
C ASP A 243 4.34 -16.45 -5.25
N LEU A 244 3.40 -17.35 -5.52
CA LEU A 244 2.57 -17.98 -4.49
C LEU A 244 3.40 -18.75 -3.45
N ALA A 245 4.64 -19.16 -3.77
CA ALA A 245 5.50 -19.84 -2.82
C ALA A 245 5.91 -18.93 -1.64
N MET A 246 5.90 -17.61 -1.81
CA MET A 246 6.18 -16.66 -0.74
C MET A 246 5.11 -16.72 0.37
N PHE A 247 3.88 -17.05 0.01
CA PHE A 247 2.77 -17.18 0.97
C PHE A 247 2.85 -18.46 1.84
N ARG A 248 3.81 -19.36 1.58
CA ARG A 248 4.11 -20.47 2.48
C ARG A 248 4.83 -20.00 3.76
N SER A 249 5.50 -18.84 3.71
CA SER A 249 6.03 -18.22 4.92
C SER A 249 4.88 -17.63 5.74
N ARG A 250 4.82 -18.04 7.00
CA ARG A 250 3.82 -17.55 7.95
C ARG A 250 3.96 -16.04 8.18
N GLU A 251 5.19 -15.56 8.28
CA GLU A 251 5.53 -14.17 8.50
C GLU A 251 5.13 -13.33 7.29
N PHE A 252 5.41 -13.82 6.07
CA PHE A 252 5.03 -13.14 4.83
C PHE A 252 3.51 -13.06 4.67
N SER A 253 2.81 -14.19 4.79
CA SER A 253 1.35 -14.27 4.64
C SER A 253 0.63 -13.46 5.69
N GLY A 254 1.03 -13.63 6.95
CA GLY A 254 0.41 -12.91 8.07
C GLY A 254 0.71 -11.42 8.02
N GLY A 255 1.93 -11.04 7.66
CA GLY A 255 2.31 -9.65 7.49
C GLY A 255 1.57 -8.98 6.32
N THR A 256 1.51 -9.64 5.16
CA THR A 256 0.73 -9.13 4.01
C THR A 256 -0.77 -9.04 4.34
N GLY A 257 -1.35 -10.07 4.99
CA GLY A 257 -2.74 -10.02 5.45
C GLY A 257 -3.00 -8.89 6.45
N THR A 258 -2.08 -8.65 7.39
CA THR A 258 -2.15 -7.53 8.33
C THR A 258 -2.08 -6.17 7.61
N MET A 259 -1.21 -6.03 6.59
CA MET A 259 -1.13 -4.84 5.74
C MET A 259 -2.44 -4.61 4.98
N MET A 260 -3.04 -5.67 4.45
CA MET A 260 -4.34 -5.59 3.78
C MET A 260 -5.44 -5.11 4.74
N ILE A 261 -5.53 -5.68 5.93
CA ILE A 261 -6.52 -5.26 6.95
C ILE A 261 -6.33 -3.78 7.33
N TRP A 262 -5.09 -3.36 7.52
CA TRP A 262 -4.76 -1.97 7.82
C TRP A 262 -5.19 -1.03 6.69
N SER A 263 -4.84 -1.36 5.44
CA SER A 263 -5.15 -0.52 4.28
C SER A 263 -6.65 -0.44 4.02
N PHE A 264 -7.37 -1.56 4.16
CA PHE A 264 -8.83 -1.60 4.11
C PHE A 264 -9.45 -0.60 5.11
N GLY A 265 -8.98 -0.64 6.36
CA GLY A 265 -9.48 0.24 7.41
C GLY A 265 -9.16 1.71 7.16
N ILE A 266 -7.90 2.03 6.85
CA ILE A 266 -7.49 3.44 6.76
C ILE A 266 -8.12 4.15 5.56
N LEU A 267 -8.13 3.55 4.36
CA LEU A 267 -8.67 4.19 3.17
C LEU A 267 -10.19 4.25 3.18
N GLY A 268 -10.88 3.17 3.59
CA GLY A 268 -12.33 3.16 3.70
C GLY A 268 -12.83 4.17 4.71
N ILE A 269 -12.29 4.15 5.93
CA ILE A 269 -12.72 5.07 6.99
C ILE A 269 -12.36 6.53 6.66
N TYR A 270 -11.19 6.78 6.09
CA TYR A 270 -10.78 8.14 5.72
C TYR A 270 -11.74 8.79 4.74
N PHE A 271 -12.16 8.05 3.70
CA PHE A 271 -13.14 8.51 2.72
C PHE A 271 -14.49 8.86 3.37
N PHE A 272 -15.09 7.94 4.13
CA PHE A 272 -16.41 8.16 4.73
C PHE A 272 -16.39 9.11 5.92
N THR A 273 -15.27 9.22 6.65
CA THR A 273 -15.10 10.24 7.69
C THR A 273 -15.08 11.64 7.11
N SER A 274 -14.51 11.85 5.91
CA SER A 274 -14.57 13.15 5.22
C SER A 274 -16.02 13.55 4.90
N LEU A 275 -16.84 12.58 4.46
CA LEU A 275 -18.28 12.80 4.24
C LEU A 275 -19.01 13.11 5.55
N TYR A 276 -18.76 12.36 6.62
CA TYR A 276 -19.33 12.58 7.95
C TYR A 276 -19.03 13.99 8.47
N LEU A 277 -17.77 14.45 8.39
CA LEU A 277 -17.38 15.78 8.85
C LEU A 277 -18.12 16.90 8.11
N GLN A 278 -18.29 16.76 6.79
CA GLN A 278 -18.85 17.84 5.97
C GLN A 278 -20.36 17.76 5.81
N GLN A 279 -20.94 16.58 5.63
CA GLN A 279 -22.38 16.41 5.40
C GLN A 279 -23.17 16.29 6.69
N THR A 280 -22.61 15.62 7.73
CA THR A 280 -23.33 15.41 9.00
C THR A 280 -23.01 16.50 10.01
N LEU A 281 -21.71 16.83 10.21
CA LEU A 281 -21.32 17.86 11.19
C LEU A 281 -21.25 19.27 10.61
N GLY A 282 -21.51 19.45 9.30
CA GLY A 282 -21.53 20.74 8.64
C GLY A 282 -20.18 21.48 8.62
N PHE A 283 -19.05 20.75 8.72
CA PHE A 283 -17.74 21.40 8.65
C PHE A 283 -17.48 21.94 7.25
N SER A 284 -16.90 23.13 7.17
CA SER A 284 -16.37 23.63 5.90
C SER A 284 -15.25 22.70 5.39
N PRO A 285 -14.97 22.66 4.08
CA PRO A 285 -13.88 21.86 3.53
C PRO A 285 -12.54 22.09 4.22
N THR A 286 -12.18 23.35 4.50
CA THR A 286 -10.96 23.69 5.25
C THR A 286 -10.97 23.13 6.67
N LYS A 287 -12.09 23.29 7.41
CA LYS A 287 -12.22 22.76 8.75
C LYS A 287 -12.13 21.23 8.77
N ALA A 288 -12.73 20.55 7.79
CA ALA A 288 -12.64 19.11 7.62
C ALA A 288 -11.21 18.66 7.31
N GLY A 289 -10.50 19.37 6.42
CA GLY A 289 -9.09 19.10 6.13
C GLY A 289 -8.19 19.28 7.35
N LEU A 290 -8.37 20.36 8.10
CA LEU A 290 -7.62 20.62 9.35
C LEU A 290 -7.93 19.58 10.44
N ALA A 291 -9.13 19.00 10.44
CA ALA A 291 -9.51 17.96 11.40
C ALA A 291 -8.64 16.70 11.29
N PHE A 292 -8.08 16.40 10.12
CA PHE A 292 -7.17 15.28 9.91
C PHE A 292 -5.71 15.56 10.32
N VAL A 293 -5.32 16.81 10.55
CA VAL A 293 -3.93 17.18 10.88
C VAL A 293 -3.42 16.48 12.14
N PRO A 294 -4.14 16.42 13.27
CA PRO A 294 -3.68 15.70 14.46
C PRO A 294 -3.41 14.22 14.18
N MET A 295 -4.26 13.57 13.37
CA MET A 295 -4.03 12.19 12.93
C MET A 295 -2.73 12.07 12.14
N ALA A 296 -2.50 12.92 11.16
CA ALA A 296 -1.31 12.90 10.32
C ALA A 296 -0.02 13.16 11.12
N LEU A 297 -0.07 14.10 12.08
CA LEU A 297 1.05 14.37 12.98
C LEU A 297 1.35 13.16 13.89
N CYS A 298 0.32 12.50 14.41
CA CYS A 298 0.50 11.26 15.18
C CYS A 298 1.08 10.14 14.30
N VAL A 299 0.61 9.95 13.06
CA VAL A 299 1.21 8.99 12.12
C VAL A 299 2.71 9.25 11.97
N ALA A 300 3.11 10.48 11.68
CA ALA A 300 4.52 10.85 11.49
C ALA A 300 5.36 10.65 12.76
N LEU A 301 4.87 11.11 13.91
CA LEU A 301 5.55 10.98 15.19
C LEU A 301 5.76 9.52 15.58
N PHE A 302 4.70 8.72 15.53
CA PHE A 302 4.75 7.32 15.93
C PHE A 302 5.50 6.45 14.92
N ALA A 303 5.48 6.77 13.63
CA ALA A 303 6.33 6.12 12.63
C ALA A 303 7.83 6.37 12.91
N ALA A 304 8.20 7.58 13.35
CA ALA A 304 9.59 7.90 13.68
C ALA A 304 10.11 7.16 14.93
N ILE A 305 9.25 6.87 15.90
CA ILE A 305 9.63 6.13 17.12
C ILE A 305 9.43 4.61 16.97
N ALA A 306 8.65 4.15 15.99
CA ALA A 306 8.31 2.74 15.78
C ALA A 306 9.54 1.81 15.77
N PRO A 307 10.68 2.13 15.09
CA PRO A 307 11.86 1.26 15.13
C PRO A 307 12.45 1.08 16.52
N ARG A 308 12.37 2.11 17.39
CA ARG A 308 12.85 2.02 18.78
C ARG A 308 11.95 1.14 19.64
N VAL A 309 10.64 1.21 19.41
CA VAL A 309 9.65 0.35 20.08
C VAL A 309 9.82 -1.10 19.61
N GLU A 310 9.96 -1.30 18.28
CA GLU A 310 10.20 -2.61 17.67
C GLU A 310 11.46 -3.27 18.25
N ALA A 311 12.55 -2.55 18.38
CA ALA A 311 13.81 -3.08 18.94
C ALA A 311 13.67 -3.59 20.39
N ARG A 312 12.72 -3.05 21.18
CA ARG A 312 12.49 -3.47 22.57
C ARG A 312 11.39 -4.53 22.73
N ALA A 313 10.30 -4.38 21.99
CA ALA A 313 9.09 -5.20 22.15
C ALA A 313 8.95 -6.31 21.10
N GLY A 314 9.71 -6.21 19.99
CA GLY A 314 9.58 -7.06 18.81
C GLY A 314 8.44 -6.61 17.89
N ALA A 315 8.57 -6.96 16.60
CA ALA A 315 7.61 -6.56 15.55
C ALA A 315 6.18 -6.99 15.88
N HIS A 316 5.96 -8.24 16.32
CA HIS A 316 4.63 -8.79 16.62
C HIS A 316 3.85 -8.00 17.67
N ARG A 317 4.52 -7.56 18.76
CA ARG A 317 3.87 -6.78 19.83
C ARG A 317 3.64 -5.34 19.39
N THR A 318 4.60 -4.76 18.68
CA THR A 318 4.52 -3.37 18.20
C THR A 318 3.38 -3.20 17.19
N VAL A 319 3.28 -4.11 16.22
CA VAL A 319 2.21 -4.12 15.21
C VAL A 319 0.85 -4.37 15.86
N ALA A 320 0.74 -5.39 16.70
CA ALA A 320 -0.52 -5.70 17.40
C ALA A 320 -0.99 -4.53 18.28
N PHE A 321 -0.09 -3.90 19.02
CA PHE A 321 -0.41 -2.73 19.84
C PHE A 321 -0.86 -1.53 18.99
N GLY A 322 -0.18 -1.28 17.86
CA GLY A 322 -0.61 -0.26 16.89
C GLY A 322 -2.03 -0.50 16.38
N MET A 323 -2.37 -1.75 16.04
CA MET A 323 -3.73 -2.09 15.61
C MET A 323 -4.77 -1.95 16.76
N VAL A 324 -4.41 -2.26 17.99
CA VAL A 324 -5.28 -2.02 19.18
C VAL A 324 -5.58 -0.52 19.32
N LEU A 325 -4.58 0.35 19.17
CA LEU A 325 -4.80 1.80 19.21
C LEU A 325 -5.77 2.25 18.10
N MET A 326 -5.68 1.67 16.89
CA MET A 326 -6.61 1.96 15.80
C MET A 326 -8.03 1.49 16.14
N VAL A 327 -8.20 0.28 16.70
CA VAL A 327 -9.48 -0.26 17.15
C VAL A 327 -10.12 0.67 18.19
N VAL A 328 -9.36 1.11 19.21
CA VAL A 328 -9.85 2.03 20.23
C VAL A 328 -10.22 3.38 19.63
N GLY A 329 -9.39 3.92 18.71
CA GLY A 329 -9.68 5.16 18.00
C GLY A 329 -10.99 5.10 17.22
N LEU A 330 -11.23 4.02 16.46
CA LEU A 330 -12.50 3.83 15.74
C LEU A 330 -13.69 3.59 16.67
N ALA A 331 -13.49 2.90 17.78
CA ALA A 331 -14.55 2.69 18.79
C ALA A 331 -14.98 4.02 19.42
N LEU A 332 -14.09 4.99 19.57
CA LEU A 332 -14.45 6.35 19.97
C LEU A 332 -15.29 7.05 18.87
N PHE A 333 -14.93 6.91 17.59
CA PHE A 333 -15.75 7.44 16.49
C PHE A 333 -17.15 6.80 16.43
N ALA A 334 -17.26 5.50 16.67
CA ALA A 334 -18.54 4.80 16.67
C ALA A 334 -19.50 5.28 17.78
N ARG A 335 -19.04 6.05 18.76
CA ARG A 335 -19.85 6.66 19.80
C ARG A 335 -20.29 8.10 19.48
N LEU A 336 -19.77 8.69 18.39
CA LEU A 336 -20.06 10.06 18.03
C LEU A 336 -21.42 10.15 17.32
N GLY A 337 -22.22 11.14 17.72
CA GLY A 337 -23.52 11.42 17.12
C GLY A 337 -23.49 12.70 16.25
N LEU A 338 -24.68 13.23 15.95
CA LEU A 338 -24.89 14.39 15.11
C LEU A 338 -24.34 15.71 15.69
N GLN A 339 -24.18 15.78 17.01
CA GLN A 339 -23.73 16.99 17.71
C GLN A 339 -22.27 16.90 18.19
N ALA A 340 -21.49 15.97 17.61
CA ALA A 340 -20.11 15.81 18.00
C ALA A 340 -19.28 17.06 17.66
N GLY A 341 -18.72 17.70 18.69
CA GLY A 341 -17.76 18.78 18.50
C GLY A 341 -16.39 18.28 18.04
N TYR A 342 -15.56 19.17 17.53
CA TYR A 342 -14.19 18.82 17.11
C TYR A 342 -13.36 18.20 18.24
N THR A 343 -13.53 18.66 19.47
CA THR A 343 -12.83 18.13 20.67
C THR A 343 -13.16 16.66 20.94
N SER A 344 -14.38 16.22 20.61
CA SER A 344 -14.78 14.81 20.76
C SER A 344 -14.16 13.90 19.69
N LEU A 345 -13.76 14.45 18.53
CA LEU A 345 -13.10 13.72 17.45
C LEU A 345 -11.60 13.54 17.70
N LEU A 346 -10.97 14.48 18.41
CA LEU A 346 -9.51 14.51 18.60
C LEU A 346 -8.92 13.21 19.16
N PRO A 347 -9.44 12.63 20.25
CA PRO A 347 -8.86 11.40 20.80
C PRO A 347 -8.90 10.24 19.81
N GLY A 348 -9.99 10.10 19.05
CA GLY A 348 -10.13 9.08 18.01
C GLY A 348 -9.10 9.26 16.90
N PHE A 349 -8.93 10.49 16.37
CA PHE A 349 -7.92 10.79 15.35
C PHE A 349 -6.50 10.54 15.85
N MET A 350 -6.17 10.97 17.07
CA MET A 350 -4.83 10.80 17.64
C MET A 350 -4.50 9.33 17.87
N LEU A 351 -5.41 8.55 18.45
CA LEU A 351 -5.19 7.11 18.68
C LEU A 351 -5.09 6.33 17.37
N PHE A 352 -5.97 6.61 16.42
CA PHE A 352 -5.94 5.96 15.11
C PHE A 352 -4.64 6.28 14.37
N GLY A 353 -4.22 7.56 14.36
CA GLY A 353 -2.96 7.98 13.75
C GLY A 353 -1.74 7.39 14.43
N ALA A 354 -1.71 7.38 15.77
CA ALA A 354 -0.63 6.78 16.56
C ALA A 354 -0.49 5.28 16.24
N GLY A 355 -1.60 4.55 16.20
CA GLY A 355 -1.64 3.13 15.84
C GLY A 355 -1.14 2.88 14.42
N ALA A 356 -1.63 3.64 13.44
CA ALA A 356 -1.23 3.51 12.04
C ALA A 356 0.28 3.80 11.83
N GLY A 357 0.82 4.84 12.50
CA GLY A 357 2.25 5.15 12.45
C GLY A 357 3.11 4.08 13.11
N LEU A 358 2.69 3.60 14.28
CA LEU A 358 3.46 2.63 15.06
C LEU A 358 3.59 1.27 14.36
N MET A 359 2.58 0.84 13.62
CA MET A 359 2.56 -0.49 13.02
C MET A 359 3.24 -0.58 11.65
N ASN A 360 3.19 0.48 10.82
CA ASN A 360 3.51 0.41 9.39
C ASN A 360 4.97 0.01 9.13
N VAL A 361 5.94 0.67 9.80
CA VAL A 361 7.38 0.41 9.61
C VAL A 361 7.77 -0.98 10.13
N PRO A 362 7.43 -1.39 11.38
CA PRO A 362 7.73 -2.74 11.87
C PRO A 362 7.08 -3.86 11.04
N LEU A 363 5.87 -3.63 10.55
CA LEU A 363 5.18 -4.60 9.68
C LEU A 363 5.91 -4.80 8.37
N THR A 364 6.27 -3.69 7.70
CA THR A 364 7.03 -3.74 6.44
C THR A 364 8.37 -4.42 6.64
N ASN A 365 9.10 -4.09 7.73
CA ASN A 365 10.37 -4.71 8.07
C ASN A 365 10.22 -6.22 8.27
N ALA A 366 9.21 -6.66 9.03
CA ALA A 366 8.99 -8.09 9.30
C ALA A 366 8.71 -8.87 8.01
N VAL A 367 7.89 -8.33 7.11
CA VAL A 367 7.61 -8.95 5.80
C VAL A 367 8.87 -9.01 4.93
N MET A 368 9.68 -7.93 4.89
CA MET A 368 10.90 -7.90 4.10
C MET A 368 11.97 -8.85 4.66
N GLN A 369 12.13 -8.94 5.97
CA GLN A 369 13.08 -9.85 6.62
C GLN A 369 12.72 -11.34 6.45
N SER A 370 11.43 -11.65 6.27
CA SER A 370 10.98 -13.03 6.00
C SER A 370 11.29 -13.49 4.57
N THR A 371 11.84 -12.61 3.73
CA THR A 371 12.06 -12.84 2.31
C THR A 371 13.56 -12.86 2.00
N GLN A 372 13.99 -13.77 1.10
CA GLN A 372 15.37 -13.78 0.62
C GLN A 372 15.72 -12.49 -0.11
N ALA A 373 16.96 -12.00 0.08
CA ALA A 373 17.43 -10.74 -0.53
C ALA A 373 17.22 -10.68 -2.06
N ALA A 374 17.40 -11.81 -2.76
CA ALA A 374 17.18 -11.92 -4.20
C ALA A 374 15.70 -11.68 -4.61
N ARG A 375 14.73 -11.89 -3.71
CA ARG A 375 13.30 -11.73 -3.95
C ARG A 375 12.69 -10.50 -3.28
N ALA A 376 13.49 -9.68 -2.60
CA ALA A 376 13.00 -8.51 -1.85
C ALA A 376 12.23 -7.49 -2.73
N GLY A 377 12.64 -7.32 -3.99
CA GLY A 377 11.92 -6.47 -4.94
C GLY A 377 10.50 -6.97 -5.23
N ILE A 378 10.34 -8.27 -5.47
CA ILE A 378 9.03 -8.91 -5.72
C ILE A 378 8.17 -8.82 -4.46
N ALA A 379 8.74 -9.09 -3.28
CA ALA A 379 8.06 -9.00 -2.00
C ALA A 379 7.50 -7.59 -1.73
N SER A 380 8.33 -6.56 -1.96
CA SER A 380 7.93 -5.17 -1.81
C SER A 380 6.83 -4.77 -2.78
N ALA A 381 6.95 -5.16 -4.05
CA ALA A 381 5.94 -4.90 -5.07
C ALA A 381 4.59 -5.56 -4.70
N LEU A 382 4.63 -6.83 -4.26
CA LEU A 382 3.45 -7.58 -3.86
C LEU A 382 2.79 -6.98 -2.59
N LEU A 383 3.59 -6.57 -1.59
CA LEU A 383 3.08 -5.91 -0.39
C LEU A 383 2.37 -4.59 -0.75
N ASN A 384 2.95 -3.78 -1.64
CA ASN A 384 2.33 -2.53 -2.08
C ASN A 384 1.07 -2.78 -2.92
N ALA A 385 1.09 -3.73 -3.86
CA ALA A 385 -0.09 -4.09 -4.64
C ALA A 385 -1.23 -4.59 -3.73
N SER A 386 -0.93 -5.47 -2.77
CA SER A 386 -1.90 -5.95 -1.78
C SER A 386 -2.49 -4.81 -0.95
N ARG A 387 -1.68 -3.82 -0.59
CA ARG A 387 -2.13 -2.61 0.10
C ARG A 387 -3.13 -1.82 -0.73
N GLU A 388 -2.84 -1.56 -2.01
CA GLU A 388 -3.72 -0.78 -2.88
C GLU A 388 -5.04 -1.53 -3.17
N VAL A 389 -4.98 -2.85 -3.43
CA VAL A 389 -6.17 -3.70 -3.60
C VAL A 389 -7.05 -3.67 -2.35
N ALA A 390 -6.46 -3.82 -1.17
CA ALA A 390 -7.21 -3.80 0.08
C ALA A 390 -7.82 -2.43 0.40
N GLY A 391 -7.11 -1.35 0.06
CA GLY A 391 -7.64 0.01 0.18
C GLY A 391 -8.84 0.27 -0.73
N LEU A 392 -8.78 -0.18 -1.98
CA LEU A 392 -9.91 -0.18 -2.90
C LEU A 392 -11.10 -0.95 -2.31
N LEU A 393 -10.89 -2.18 -1.85
CA LEU A 393 -11.93 -2.99 -1.22
C LEU A 393 -12.47 -2.33 0.05
N GLY A 394 -11.66 -1.61 0.81
CA GLY A 394 -12.09 -0.83 1.98
C GLY A 394 -13.14 0.21 1.61
N ILE A 395 -12.90 0.99 0.57
CA ILE A 395 -13.85 2.01 0.11
C ILE A 395 -15.13 1.36 -0.42
N THR A 396 -15.00 0.35 -1.29
CA THR A 396 -16.17 -0.24 -1.97
C THR A 396 -17.04 -1.11 -1.05
N VAL A 397 -16.44 -1.90 -0.16
CA VAL A 397 -17.18 -2.74 0.80
C VAL A 397 -17.85 -1.90 1.88
N ILE A 398 -17.11 -0.94 2.49
CA ILE A 398 -17.71 -0.04 3.50
C ILE A 398 -18.81 0.81 2.85
N GLY A 399 -18.60 1.26 1.60
CA GLY A 399 -19.60 1.98 0.83
C GLY A 399 -20.86 1.17 0.56
N ALA A 400 -20.71 -0.08 0.15
CA ALA A 400 -21.83 -0.99 -0.04
C ALA A 400 -22.64 -1.19 1.27
N ILE A 401 -21.96 -1.41 2.39
CA ILE A 401 -22.57 -1.53 3.73
C ILE A 401 -23.31 -0.24 4.10
N LEU A 402 -22.66 0.91 3.93
CA LEU A 402 -23.23 2.22 4.25
C LEU A 402 -24.51 2.46 3.44
N ARG A 403 -24.45 2.29 2.11
CA ARG A 403 -25.61 2.52 1.23
C ARG A 403 -26.75 1.57 1.53
N THR A 404 -26.49 0.28 1.71
CA THR A 404 -27.52 -0.70 2.04
C THR A 404 -28.21 -0.37 3.35
N ARG A 405 -27.47 0.04 4.39
CA ARG A 405 -28.04 0.46 5.67
C ARG A 405 -28.80 1.78 5.54
N GLN A 406 -28.22 2.76 4.86
CA GLN A 406 -28.86 4.05 4.61
C GLN A 406 -30.19 3.89 3.87
N SER A 407 -30.23 3.11 2.79
CA SER A 407 -31.45 2.85 2.04
C SER A 407 -32.50 2.11 2.86
N ALA A 408 -32.10 1.16 3.71
CA ALA A 408 -33.00 0.49 4.63
C ALA A 408 -33.61 1.46 5.65
N ALA A 409 -32.80 2.32 6.27
CA ALA A 409 -33.23 3.32 7.22
C ALA A 409 -34.17 4.37 6.59
N LEU A 410 -33.87 4.84 5.37
CA LEU A 410 -34.72 5.77 4.63
C LEU A 410 -36.09 5.13 4.29
N ARG A 411 -36.11 3.85 3.89
CA ARG A 411 -37.37 3.12 3.66
C ARG A 411 -38.19 2.93 4.95
N ALA A 412 -37.53 2.89 6.10
CA ALA A 412 -38.17 2.85 7.42
C ALA A 412 -38.62 4.25 7.94
N GLY A 413 -38.42 5.32 7.16
CA GLY A 413 -38.86 6.67 7.50
C GLY A 413 -37.83 7.50 8.29
N ALA A 414 -36.58 7.05 8.41
CA ALA A 414 -35.52 7.84 9.03
C ALA A 414 -35.17 9.07 8.16
N ASP A 415 -34.77 10.17 8.80
CA ASP A 415 -34.25 11.30 8.04
C ASP A 415 -32.88 10.98 7.41
N PRO A 416 -32.50 11.67 6.32
CA PRO A 416 -31.27 11.33 5.56
C PRO A 416 -29.98 11.39 6.38
N VAL A 417 -29.89 12.28 7.37
CA VAL A 417 -28.66 12.46 8.16
C VAL A 417 -28.51 11.31 9.17
N HIS A 418 -29.60 10.90 9.83
CA HIS A 418 -29.62 9.73 10.72
C HIS A 418 -29.38 8.44 9.93
N ALA A 419 -29.99 8.32 8.74
CA ALA A 419 -29.79 7.16 7.87
C ALA A 419 -28.32 7.01 7.43
N PHE A 420 -27.65 8.12 7.08
CA PHE A 420 -26.22 8.12 6.79
C PHE A 420 -25.38 7.71 8.01
N LEU A 421 -25.70 8.26 9.20
CA LEU A 421 -24.98 7.98 10.44
C LEU A 421 -25.07 6.50 10.83
N ASP A 422 -26.25 5.87 10.68
CA ASP A 422 -26.43 4.42 10.93
C ASP A 422 -25.56 3.57 10.01
N GLY A 423 -25.54 3.90 8.72
CA GLY A 423 -24.66 3.24 7.75
C GLY A 423 -23.17 3.44 8.06
N TYR A 424 -22.77 4.66 8.42
CA TYR A 424 -21.38 4.99 8.79
C TYR A 424 -20.94 4.21 10.04
N HIS A 425 -21.76 4.18 11.09
CA HIS A 425 -21.47 3.40 12.30
C HIS A 425 -21.34 1.91 12.02
N THR A 426 -22.21 1.35 11.15
CA THR A 426 -22.09 -0.05 10.74
C THR A 426 -20.77 -0.30 10.02
N GLY A 427 -20.33 0.59 9.12
CA GLY A 427 -19.02 0.52 8.47
C GLY A 427 -17.85 0.58 9.45
N LEU A 428 -17.94 1.46 10.47
CA LEU A 428 -16.96 1.52 11.56
C LEU A 428 -16.86 0.20 12.33
N LEU A 429 -18.00 -0.39 12.70
CA LEU A 429 -18.03 -1.66 13.46
C LEU A 429 -17.42 -2.82 12.67
N VAL A 430 -17.69 -2.91 11.37
CA VAL A 430 -17.07 -3.92 10.49
C VAL A 430 -15.54 -3.71 10.43
N THR A 431 -15.11 -2.46 10.31
CA THR A 431 -13.66 -2.13 10.29
C THR A 431 -13.00 -2.45 11.63
N ILE A 432 -13.66 -2.15 12.75
CA ILE A 432 -13.20 -2.50 14.10
C ILE A 432 -13.02 -4.02 14.23
N ALA A 433 -13.99 -4.80 13.77
CA ALA A 433 -13.93 -6.26 13.81
C ALA A 433 -12.76 -6.80 12.97
N LEU A 434 -12.54 -6.27 11.76
CA LEU A 434 -11.42 -6.64 10.90
C LEU A 434 -10.07 -6.28 11.53
N LEU A 435 -9.92 -5.05 12.07
CA LEU A 435 -8.69 -4.64 12.75
C LEU A 435 -8.43 -5.48 14.01
N ALA A 436 -9.47 -5.84 14.78
CA ALA A 436 -9.34 -6.73 15.92
C ALA A 436 -8.87 -8.14 15.50
N ALA A 437 -9.40 -8.67 14.39
CA ALA A 437 -8.87 -9.91 13.79
C ALA A 437 -7.40 -9.74 13.36
N GLY A 438 -7.04 -8.57 12.79
CA GLY A 438 -5.67 -8.22 12.44
C GLY A 438 -4.72 -8.18 13.64
N VAL A 439 -5.18 -7.77 14.84
CA VAL A 439 -4.38 -7.87 16.08
C VAL A 439 -3.97 -9.32 16.32
N ALA A 440 -4.92 -10.26 16.24
CA ALA A 440 -4.64 -11.68 16.44
C ALA A 440 -3.71 -12.24 15.35
N VAL A 441 -3.99 -11.92 14.09
CA VAL A 441 -3.17 -12.34 12.95
C VAL A 441 -1.74 -11.84 13.11
N SER A 442 -1.52 -10.55 13.33
CA SER A 442 -0.19 -9.96 13.47
C SER A 442 0.58 -10.54 14.66
N TYR A 443 -0.08 -10.65 15.81
CA TYR A 443 0.54 -11.18 17.02
C TYR A 443 0.98 -12.66 16.86
N LEU A 444 0.13 -13.47 16.23
CA LEU A 444 0.41 -14.88 16.04
C LEU A 444 1.45 -15.13 14.93
N THR A 445 1.38 -14.42 13.81
CA THR A 445 2.18 -14.71 12.63
C THR A 445 3.55 -14.04 12.63
N LEU A 446 3.68 -12.84 13.19
CA LEU A 446 4.94 -12.08 13.24
C LEU A 446 5.79 -12.42 14.47
N ARG A 447 5.35 -13.35 15.31
CA ARG A 447 6.13 -13.79 16.47
C ARG A 447 7.37 -14.54 15.99
N PRO A 448 8.59 -14.12 16.41
CA PRO A 448 9.80 -14.85 16.05
C PRO A 448 9.68 -16.32 16.46
N ARG A 449 10.00 -17.24 15.55
CA ARG A 449 10.27 -18.60 15.98
C ARG A 449 11.45 -18.53 16.92
N SER A 450 11.35 -19.20 18.07
CA SER A 450 12.52 -19.48 18.90
C SER A 450 13.55 -20.13 17.98
N ALA A 451 14.59 -19.38 17.61
CA ALA A 451 15.66 -19.95 16.82
C ALA A 451 16.13 -21.19 17.61
N ALA A 452 16.15 -22.35 16.97
CA ALA A 452 16.89 -23.47 17.52
C ALA A 452 18.29 -22.93 17.86
N PRO A 453 18.84 -23.21 19.04
CA PRO A 453 20.14 -22.68 19.45
C PRO A 453 21.12 -22.93 18.29
N VAL A 454 21.68 -21.86 17.72
CA VAL A 454 22.76 -21.99 16.77
C VAL A 454 23.84 -22.76 17.53
N PRO A 455 24.29 -23.94 17.05
CA PRO A 455 25.32 -24.68 17.72
C PRO A 455 26.50 -23.72 17.94
N ASN A 456 26.92 -23.57 19.18
CA ASN A 456 28.00 -22.67 19.54
C ASN A 456 29.22 -23.05 18.66
N ARG A 457 29.97 -22.08 18.14
CA ARG A 457 31.17 -22.32 17.34
C ARG A 457 32.12 -23.31 18.03
N GLU A 458 32.11 -23.33 19.36
CA GLU A 458 32.84 -24.33 20.16
C GLU A 458 32.31 -25.77 19.99
N SER A 459 30.99 -25.97 19.80
CA SER A 459 30.45 -27.32 19.56
C SER A 459 30.71 -27.83 18.13
N LEU A 460 30.85 -26.92 17.15
CA LEU A 460 31.30 -27.26 15.80
C LEU A 460 32.79 -27.61 15.77
N ALA A 461 33.63 -26.85 16.51
CA ALA A 461 35.06 -27.13 16.63
C ALA A 461 35.34 -28.43 17.37
N LEU A 462 34.54 -28.78 18.40
CA LEU A 462 34.63 -30.05 19.10
C LEU A 462 34.11 -31.22 18.23
N GLY A 463 33.14 -31.02 17.39
CA GLY A 463 32.66 -32.00 16.42
C GLY A 463 33.66 -32.29 15.30
N GLU A 464 34.36 -31.24 14.79
CA GLU A 464 35.44 -31.41 13.82
C GLU A 464 36.67 -32.10 14.40
N LEU A 465 37.03 -31.84 15.68
CA LEU A 465 38.10 -32.52 16.36
C LEU A 465 37.79 -34.02 16.64
N ALA A 466 36.54 -34.34 16.93
CA ALA A 466 36.12 -35.73 17.15
C ALA A 466 36.12 -36.57 15.85
N THR A 467 35.85 -35.95 14.70
CA THR A 467 35.89 -36.63 13.39
C THR A 467 37.29 -36.81 12.82
N VAL A 468 38.28 -36.04 13.28
CA VAL A 468 39.71 -36.20 12.87
C VAL A 468 40.38 -37.34 13.63
N ASP A 469 39.96 -37.65 14.86
CA ASP A 469 40.52 -38.74 15.67
C ASP A 469 40.03 -40.13 15.19
N GLU A 470 38.91 -40.20 14.46
CA GLU A 470 38.36 -41.47 13.91
C GLU A 470 38.99 -41.87 12.56
N LEU A 471 39.86 -41.05 11.96
CA LEU A 471 40.58 -41.29 10.71
C LEU A 471 42.09 -41.59 10.93
N ALA A 472 42.50 -41.94 12.13
CA ALA A 472 43.84 -42.38 12.40
C ALA A 472 44.11 -43.78 11.77
N VAL A 473 44.65 -43.80 10.57
CA VAL A 473 45.13 -44.96 9.86
C VAL A 473 46.29 -45.59 10.63
N PRO A 474 46.33 -46.91 10.81
CA PRO A 474 47.45 -47.57 11.53
C PRO A 474 48.74 -47.43 10.73
N SER A 475 49.82 -47.09 11.45
CA SER A 475 51.20 -46.99 10.98
C SER A 475 51.74 -48.32 10.52
N PRO A 476 52.29 -48.42 9.32
CA PRO A 476 53.14 -49.66 8.98
C PRO A 476 54.56 -49.46 9.51
N ALA A 477 54.94 -50.35 10.37
CA ALA A 477 56.30 -50.48 10.86
C ALA A 477 57.26 -50.83 9.74
N GLY A 478 58.44 -50.21 9.73
CA GLY A 478 59.68 -50.76 9.20
C GLY A 478 60.04 -50.38 7.77
N LEU A 479 60.95 -49.39 7.68
CA LEU A 479 62.15 -49.53 6.82
C LEU A 479 63.20 -48.47 7.16
N ALA A 480 64.45 -48.89 7.27
CA ALA A 480 65.58 -48.14 7.76
C ALA A 480 66.17 -47.11 6.76
N PRO A 481 67.14 -46.25 7.17
CA PRO A 481 67.52 -45.06 6.51
C PRO A 481 68.54 -45.16 5.40
N ALA A 482 68.46 -44.39 4.40
CA ALA A 482 69.56 -44.23 3.45
C ALA A 482 69.76 -42.72 3.07
N ALA A 483 70.96 -42.29 3.49
CA ALA A 483 71.92 -41.42 2.85
C ALA A 483 71.50 -39.98 2.42
N ALA A 484 72.20 -39.06 3.03
CA ALA A 484 72.44 -37.68 2.70
C ALA A 484 72.97 -37.48 1.25
N VAL A 485 72.45 -36.47 0.56
CA VAL A 485 73.20 -35.78 -0.49
C VAL A 485 72.91 -34.27 -0.41
N THR A 486 73.96 -33.58 -0.25
CA THR A 486 74.38 -32.23 -0.15
C THR A 486 73.83 -31.24 -1.19
N ARG A 487 73.58 -30.01 -0.71
CA ARG A 487 73.99 -28.66 -1.22
C ARG A 487 73.95 -28.40 -2.73
N ASN A 488 73.38 -27.32 -3.18
CA ASN A 488 73.94 -25.97 -3.10
C ASN A 488 73.01 -24.95 -3.79
N PRO A 489 73.24 -23.65 -3.58
CA PRO A 489 72.27 -22.58 -3.80
C PRO A 489 72.60 -21.74 -5.06
N ALA A 490 71.80 -20.61 -5.20
CA ALA A 490 72.09 -19.34 -5.87
C ALA A 490 71.55 -19.10 -7.29
N VAL A 491 70.60 -18.20 -7.31
CA VAL A 491 70.67 -16.84 -7.95
C VAL A 491 70.90 -16.79 -9.50
N PRO A 492 70.35 -15.83 -10.26
CA PRO A 492 69.83 -14.51 -9.83
C PRO A 492 68.34 -14.30 -10.00
#